data_0cde4a473040f1c93af66f6fdf4f248f
#
_entry.id   0cde4a473040f1c93af66f6fdf4f248f
#
_cell.length_a   1.000
_cell.length_b   1.000
_cell.length_c   1.000
_cell.angle_alpha   90.00
_cell.angle_beta   90.00
_cell.angle_gamma   90.00
#
_symmetry.space_group_name_H-M   'P 1'
#
loop_
_entity.id
_entity.type
_entity.pdbx_description
1 polymer ?
#
loop_
_entity_poly.entity_id
_entity_poly.type
_entity_poly.pdbx_seq_one_letter_code
_entity_poly.pdbx_strand_id
1 'polypeptide(L)'
;MEKLKINNFKQENKLPSNIEAEQALIGSVLVNNDIIDPNNCPEDIACADTNGDGAVNVLDVVAIVNVILNPRTDINDATSARLIKSGNALSLLADGYVGGVQLTLSHGLDFSLQMNKSAWIAEYATHGTKTNVIVIDPELGELFTATSEFEITDMIVANSKGAINSVVIGEFSLSNAYPNPFNPSTTVELTLPEAGHVSVMVYN
;
A
#
# COMPACT_ATOMS: atom_id res chain seq x y z
N MET A 1 13.28 -16.96 62.68
CA MET A 1 13.29 -17.62 61.35
C MET A 1 12.47 -16.76 60.41
N GLU A 2 13.15 -15.92 59.69
CA GLU A 2 12.54 -15.01 58.72
C GLU A 2 12.48 -15.67 57.36
N LYS A 3 11.26 -15.79 56.80
CA LYS A 3 11.06 -16.41 55.47
C LYS A 3 11.38 -15.39 54.39
N LEU A 4 12.43 -15.60 53.64
CA LEU A 4 12.73 -14.87 52.41
C LEU A 4 11.59 -15.08 51.40
N LYS A 5 10.89 -14.01 51.03
CA LYS A 5 10.00 -14.01 49.89
C LYS A 5 10.84 -13.76 48.62
N ILE A 6 10.98 -14.80 47.80
CA ILE A 6 11.54 -14.67 46.45
C ILE A 6 10.46 -14.06 45.58
N ASN A 7 10.60 -12.79 45.22
CA ASN A 7 9.83 -12.15 44.18
C ASN A 7 10.34 -12.68 42.83
N ASN A 8 9.52 -13.47 42.16
CA ASN A 8 9.74 -13.81 40.75
C ASN A 8 9.64 -12.53 39.92
N PHE A 9 10.76 -11.92 39.62
CA PHE A 9 10.90 -10.98 38.54
C PHE A 9 10.71 -11.74 37.22
N LYS A 10 9.54 -11.71 36.63
CA LYS A 10 9.37 -11.95 35.20
C LYS A 10 10.09 -10.81 34.49
N GLN A 11 11.34 -11.03 34.16
CA GLN A 11 12.08 -10.16 33.25
C GLN A 11 11.48 -10.43 31.86
N GLU A 12 10.55 -9.57 31.45
CA GLU A 12 10.18 -9.47 30.05
C GLU A 12 11.43 -9.00 29.30
N ASN A 13 12.08 -9.92 28.58
CA ASN A 13 13.13 -9.58 27.63
C ASN A 13 12.48 -8.82 26.46
N LYS A 14 12.13 -7.55 26.69
CA LYS A 14 11.94 -6.61 25.61
C LYS A 14 13.34 -6.31 25.06
N LEU A 15 13.63 -6.82 23.87
CA LEU A 15 14.72 -6.31 23.06
C LEU A 15 14.55 -4.79 22.97
N PRO A 16 15.61 -3.99 23.14
CA PRO A 16 15.51 -2.56 22.94
C PRO A 16 15.15 -2.30 21.49
N SER A 17 13.85 -2.06 21.23
CA SER A 17 13.35 -1.71 19.92
C SER A 17 13.35 -0.19 19.80
N ASN A 18 14.14 0.34 18.89
CA ASN A 18 13.97 1.71 18.42
C ASN A 18 13.14 1.64 17.14
N ILE A 19 11.82 1.65 17.31
CA ILE A 19 10.86 1.51 16.21
C ILE A 19 11.10 2.56 15.12
N GLU A 20 11.45 3.80 15.50
CA GLU A 20 11.74 4.85 14.52
C GLU A 20 13.01 4.57 13.70
N ALA A 21 14.06 4.02 14.33
CA ALA A 21 15.29 3.66 13.62
C ALA A 21 15.10 2.42 12.74
N GLU A 22 14.30 1.46 13.20
CA GLU A 22 13.96 0.26 12.42
C GLU A 22 13.09 0.62 11.22
N GLN A 23 12.10 1.50 11.40
CA GLN A 23 11.26 2.04 10.31
C GLN A 23 12.09 2.83 9.30
N ALA A 24 12.99 3.71 9.78
CA ALA A 24 13.87 4.49 8.90
C ALA A 24 14.81 3.60 8.11
N LEU A 25 15.33 2.54 8.70
CA LEU A 25 16.22 1.58 8.03
C LEU A 25 15.48 0.81 6.95
N ILE A 26 14.33 0.24 7.30
CA ILE A 26 13.49 -0.52 6.35
C ILE A 26 13.01 0.41 5.22
N GLY A 27 12.52 1.60 5.56
CA GLY A 27 12.09 2.59 4.58
C GLY A 27 13.22 3.01 3.64
N SER A 28 14.42 3.23 4.14
CA SER A 28 15.57 3.62 3.32
C SER A 28 16.01 2.51 2.35
N VAL A 29 15.99 1.26 2.79
CA VAL A 29 16.35 0.09 1.96
C VAL A 29 15.33 -0.12 0.85
N LEU A 30 14.03 0.08 1.15
CA LEU A 30 12.95 -0.19 0.19
C LEU A 30 12.72 0.97 -0.80
N VAL A 31 12.99 2.20 -0.39
CA VAL A 31 12.73 3.41 -1.19
C VAL A 31 13.93 3.77 -2.05
N ASN A 32 15.14 3.48 -1.60
CA ASN A 32 16.36 3.72 -2.36
C ASN A 32 16.73 2.47 -3.18
N ASN A 33 16.14 2.32 -4.37
CA ASN A 33 16.47 1.25 -5.31
C ASN A 33 17.95 1.26 -5.78
N ASP A 34 18.69 2.35 -5.54
CA ASP A 34 20.14 2.40 -5.81
C ASP A 34 20.91 1.45 -4.88
N ILE A 35 20.33 1.07 -3.74
CA ILE A 35 20.86 0.03 -2.84
C ILE A 35 20.55 -1.38 -3.37
N ILE A 36 19.53 -1.51 -4.23
CA ILE A 36 19.05 -2.77 -4.84
C ILE A 36 19.52 -2.88 -6.31
N ASP A 37 20.42 -2.04 -6.77
CA ASP A 37 21.08 -2.25 -8.07
C ASP A 37 21.92 -3.54 -7.96
N PRO A 38 21.56 -4.61 -8.73
CA PRO A 38 22.30 -5.88 -8.71
C PRO A 38 23.78 -5.72 -9.05
N ASN A 39 24.19 -4.57 -9.65
CA ASN A 39 25.58 -4.27 -9.95
C ASN A 39 26.30 -3.49 -8.81
N ASN A 40 25.57 -3.01 -7.81
CA ASN A 40 26.09 -2.20 -6.72
C ASN A 40 25.81 -2.78 -5.33
N CYS A 41 25.09 -3.89 -5.23
CA CYS A 41 24.91 -4.62 -3.99
C CYS A 41 26.13 -5.50 -3.70
N PRO A 42 26.64 -5.53 -2.46
CA PRO A 42 27.50 -6.63 -2.03
C PRO A 42 26.78 -7.97 -2.27
N GLU A 43 27.52 -9.05 -2.48
CA GLU A 43 27.07 -10.39 -2.89
C GLU A 43 25.94 -11.02 -2.03
N ASP A 44 25.32 -10.26 -1.12
CA ASP A 44 24.34 -10.69 -0.11
C ASP A 44 22.91 -10.18 -0.36
N ILE A 45 22.47 -9.96 -1.62
CA ILE A 45 21.03 -9.77 -1.93
C ILE A 45 20.18 -10.92 -1.40
N ALA A 46 20.76 -12.12 -1.31
CA ALA A 46 20.14 -13.29 -0.70
C ALA A 46 19.65 -13.05 0.75
N CYS A 47 20.22 -12.08 1.47
CA CYS A 47 19.75 -11.71 2.82
C CYS A 47 18.50 -10.84 2.83
N ALA A 48 18.20 -10.11 1.75
CA ALA A 48 17.03 -9.26 1.63
C ALA A 48 15.81 -10.00 1.05
N ASP A 49 16.05 -11.05 0.26
CA ASP A 49 15.03 -11.97 -0.22
C ASP A 49 14.66 -12.97 0.89
N THR A 50 13.82 -12.50 1.80
CA THR A 50 13.47 -13.24 3.02
C THR A 50 12.52 -14.41 2.75
N ASN A 51 11.70 -14.29 1.71
CA ASN A 51 10.73 -15.31 1.32
C ASN A 51 11.33 -16.34 0.33
N GLY A 52 12.51 -16.05 -0.28
CA GLY A 52 13.23 -16.96 -1.18
C GLY A 52 12.61 -17.04 -2.59
N ASP A 53 11.85 -16.04 -3.03
CA ASP A 53 11.20 -16.03 -4.34
C ASP A 53 12.08 -15.47 -5.47
N GLY A 54 13.27 -14.96 -5.14
CA GLY A 54 14.26 -14.40 -6.07
C GLY A 54 14.05 -12.93 -6.38
N ALA A 55 13.10 -12.24 -5.71
CA ALA A 55 12.81 -10.83 -5.91
C ALA A 55 12.75 -10.09 -4.58
N VAL A 56 13.49 -9.02 -4.42
CA VAL A 56 13.40 -8.16 -3.22
C VAL A 56 12.27 -7.13 -3.41
N ASN A 57 11.21 -7.27 -2.63
CA ASN A 57 10.01 -6.43 -2.74
C ASN A 57 9.23 -6.35 -1.41
N VAL A 58 8.00 -5.83 -1.46
CA VAL A 58 7.14 -5.69 -0.26
C VAL A 58 6.83 -7.03 0.43
N LEU A 59 6.90 -8.16 -0.29
CA LEU A 59 6.64 -9.49 0.30
C LEU A 59 7.70 -9.87 1.33
N ASP A 60 8.97 -9.50 1.09
CA ASP A 60 10.06 -9.73 2.04
C ASP A 60 9.89 -8.92 3.30
N VAL A 61 9.45 -7.67 3.16
CA VAL A 61 9.18 -6.79 4.29
C VAL A 61 8.06 -7.36 5.15
N VAL A 62 6.96 -7.79 4.51
CA VAL A 62 5.84 -8.42 5.22
C VAL A 62 6.30 -9.69 5.92
N ALA A 63 7.16 -10.50 5.30
CA ALA A 63 7.73 -11.68 5.91
C ALA A 63 8.56 -11.34 7.17
N ILE A 64 9.42 -10.32 7.11
CA ILE A 64 10.20 -9.83 8.25
C ILE A 64 9.29 -9.32 9.36
N VAL A 65 8.30 -8.49 9.03
CA VAL A 65 7.34 -7.94 10.00
C VAL A 65 6.58 -9.05 10.72
N ASN A 66 6.15 -10.08 10.00
CA ASN A 66 5.48 -11.24 10.59
C ASN A 66 6.38 -12.01 11.57
N VAL A 67 7.67 -12.12 11.28
CA VAL A 67 8.64 -12.75 12.20
C VAL A 67 8.83 -11.93 13.47
N ILE A 68 8.94 -10.59 13.34
CA ILE A 68 9.19 -9.67 14.46
C ILE A 68 7.98 -9.56 15.38
N LEU A 69 6.77 -9.44 14.81
CA LEU A 69 5.54 -9.22 15.57
C LEU A 69 4.95 -10.49 16.18
N ASN A 70 5.60 -11.67 16.05
CA ASN A 70 5.06 -13.01 16.26
C ASN A 70 3.92 -13.34 15.26
N PRO A 71 3.84 -14.58 14.77
CA PRO A 71 2.76 -14.95 13.88
C PRO A 71 1.42 -14.69 14.56
N ARG A 72 0.72 -13.66 14.10
CA ARG A 72 -0.65 -13.36 14.52
C ARG A 72 -1.51 -14.53 14.04
N THR A 73 -1.86 -15.45 14.90
CA THR A 73 -2.62 -16.67 14.54
C THR A 73 -4.08 -16.42 14.18
N ASP A 74 -4.59 -15.22 14.47
CA ASP A 74 -6.02 -14.88 14.34
C ASP A 74 -6.28 -13.69 13.39
N ILE A 75 -5.41 -13.48 12.38
CA ILE A 75 -5.62 -12.43 11.38
C ILE A 75 -6.60 -12.97 10.32
N ASN A 76 -7.64 -12.19 10.03
CA ASN A 76 -8.46 -12.39 8.85
C ASN A 76 -7.75 -11.76 7.64
N ASP A 77 -6.87 -12.51 7.01
CA ASP A 77 -6.13 -12.09 5.82
C ASP A 77 -7.07 -11.75 4.67
N ALA A 78 -6.78 -10.67 3.96
CA ALA A 78 -7.47 -10.35 2.73
C ALA A 78 -7.18 -11.41 1.66
N THR A 79 -8.20 -11.74 0.89
CA THR A 79 -8.09 -12.59 -0.30
C THR A 79 -8.06 -11.77 -1.58
N SER A 80 -8.58 -10.55 -1.51
CA SER A 80 -8.62 -9.60 -2.61
C SER A 80 -8.51 -8.15 -2.12
N ALA A 81 -7.93 -7.31 -2.96
CA ALA A 81 -7.82 -5.88 -2.73
C ALA A 81 -8.20 -5.07 -3.98
N ARG A 82 -8.68 -3.85 -3.74
CA ARG A 82 -8.99 -2.87 -4.79
C ARG A 82 -8.31 -1.56 -4.45
N LEU A 83 -7.57 -1.02 -5.39
CA LEU A 83 -7.03 0.33 -5.33
C LEU A 83 -7.98 1.25 -6.09
N ILE A 84 -8.61 2.18 -5.40
CA ILE A 84 -9.56 3.14 -5.98
C ILE A 84 -8.81 4.43 -6.25
N LYS A 85 -8.67 4.77 -7.55
CA LYS A 85 -8.12 6.04 -7.99
C LYS A 85 -9.25 7.04 -8.21
N SER A 86 -9.29 8.09 -7.40
CA SER A 86 -10.24 9.20 -7.46
C SER A 86 -9.48 10.51 -7.68
N GLY A 87 -9.47 11.00 -8.92
CA GLY A 87 -8.61 12.13 -9.29
C GLY A 87 -7.14 11.85 -8.96
N ASN A 88 -6.57 12.64 -8.06
CA ASN A 88 -5.18 12.51 -7.61
C ASN A 88 -5.04 11.71 -6.30
N ALA A 89 -6.10 11.20 -5.72
CA ALA A 89 -6.08 10.36 -4.53
C ALA A 89 -6.10 8.87 -4.88
N LEU A 90 -5.45 8.06 -4.06
CA LEU A 90 -5.50 6.61 -4.14
C LEU A 90 -5.91 6.03 -2.80
N SER A 91 -6.91 5.16 -2.82
CA SER A 91 -7.44 4.49 -1.63
C SER A 91 -7.38 2.98 -1.78
N LEU A 92 -7.23 2.29 -0.65
CA LEU A 92 -7.20 0.83 -0.54
C LEU A 92 -8.52 0.33 0.06
N LEU A 93 -9.15 -0.63 -0.61
CA LEU A 93 -10.21 -1.47 -0.06
C LEU A 93 -9.80 -2.93 -0.13
N ALA A 94 -10.11 -3.70 0.90
CA ALA A 94 -9.85 -5.14 0.95
C ALA A 94 -10.90 -5.85 1.80
N ASP A 95 -11.01 -7.16 1.61
CA ASP A 95 -11.93 -8.02 2.35
C ASP A 95 -11.34 -8.55 3.68
N GLY A 96 -10.16 -8.09 4.03
CA GLY A 96 -9.44 -8.47 5.25
C GLY A 96 -8.13 -7.70 5.44
N TYR A 97 -7.22 -8.28 6.19
CA TYR A 97 -5.93 -7.69 6.51
C TYR A 97 -5.00 -7.62 5.29
N VAL A 98 -4.40 -6.45 5.10
CA VAL A 98 -3.34 -6.19 4.12
C VAL A 98 -2.05 -5.88 4.87
N GLY A 99 -1.02 -6.68 4.64
CA GLY A 99 0.30 -6.49 5.27
C GLY A 99 1.16 -5.45 4.56
N GLY A 100 0.99 -5.29 3.23
CA GLY A 100 1.78 -4.32 2.48
C GLY A 100 1.25 -4.03 1.09
N VAL A 101 1.59 -2.83 0.61
CA VAL A 101 1.29 -2.35 -0.75
C VAL A 101 2.57 -1.75 -1.33
N GLN A 102 2.95 -2.20 -2.52
CA GLN A 102 4.02 -1.60 -3.31
C GLN A 102 3.45 -1.14 -4.64
N LEU A 103 3.80 0.07 -5.06
CA LEU A 103 3.35 0.65 -6.32
C LEU A 103 4.52 1.28 -7.06
N THR A 104 4.49 1.20 -8.37
CA THR A 104 5.29 2.05 -9.26
C THR A 104 4.34 2.98 -10.01
N LEU A 105 4.55 4.27 -9.85
CA LEU A 105 3.77 5.32 -10.48
C LEU A 105 4.56 5.97 -11.62
N SER A 106 3.88 6.29 -12.72
CA SER A 106 4.39 7.14 -13.80
C SER A 106 3.64 8.47 -13.80
N HIS A 107 4.37 9.59 -13.94
CA HIS A 107 3.81 10.94 -13.80
C HIS A 107 4.65 12.00 -14.51
N GLY A 108 4.21 13.26 -14.49
CA GLY A 108 4.98 14.42 -14.97
C GLY A 108 6.14 14.81 -14.05
N LEU A 109 6.91 15.83 -14.43
CA LEU A 109 8.12 16.23 -13.68
C LEU A 109 7.82 16.85 -12.30
N ASP A 110 6.72 17.60 -12.18
CA ASP A 110 6.35 18.28 -10.92
C ASP A 110 5.39 17.42 -10.12
N PHE A 111 5.90 16.34 -9.54
CA PHE A 111 5.11 15.35 -8.82
C PHE A 111 5.59 15.17 -7.39
N SER A 112 4.65 15.15 -6.46
CA SER A 112 4.89 14.76 -5.07
C SER A 112 3.66 14.09 -4.47
N LEU A 113 3.87 13.30 -3.42
CA LEU A 113 2.82 12.61 -2.69
C LEU A 113 2.68 13.18 -1.27
N GLN A 114 1.45 13.27 -0.82
CA GLN A 114 1.12 13.41 0.59
C GLN A 114 0.62 12.05 1.07
N MET A 115 1.48 11.34 1.80
CA MET A 115 1.16 10.02 2.34
C MET A 115 0.21 10.12 3.52
N ASN A 116 -0.73 9.18 3.62
CA ASN A 116 -1.52 9.01 4.83
C ASN A 116 -0.63 8.41 5.93
N LYS A 117 -0.76 8.95 7.16
CA LYS A 117 0.07 8.56 8.30
C LYS A 117 -0.54 7.43 9.15
N SER A 118 -1.62 6.83 8.70
CA SER A 118 -2.29 5.74 9.43
C SER A 118 -1.61 4.38 9.27
N ALA A 119 -0.70 4.23 8.30
CA ALA A 119 0.11 3.03 8.12
C ALA A 119 1.30 2.99 9.09
N TRP A 120 1.80 1.80 9.37
CA TRP A 120 3.04 1.65 10.15
C TRP A 120 4.25 2.24 9.43
N ILE A 121 4.39 2.00 8.13
CA ILE A 121 5.35 2.65 7.23
C ILE A 121 4.59 3.13 6.00
N ALA A 122 4.83 4.37 5.58
CA ALA A 122 4.30 4.92 4.35
C ALA A 122 5.35 5.86 3.74
N GLU A 123 6.12 5.35 2.77
CA GLU A 123 7.26 6.03 2.19
C GLU A 123 7.22 5.98 0.66
N TYR A 124 7.87 6.94 0.02
CA TYR A 124 8.03 6.95 -1.43
C TYR A 124 9.35 7.57 -1.86
N ALA A 125 9.84 7.17 -3.03
CA ALA A 125 10.99 7.77 -3.70
C ALA A 125 10.65 8.09 -5.15
N THR A 126 11.04 9.28 -5.58
CA THR A 126 10.81 9.77 -6.94
C THR A 126 12.13 9.87 -7.70
N HIS A 127 12.16 9.25 -8.89
CA HIS A 127 13.27 9.28 -9.82
C HIS A 127 12.76 9.74 -11.20
N GLY A 128 12.93 11.02 -11.50
CA GLY A 128 12.44 11.64 -12.73
C GLY A 128 10.92 11.62 -12.82
N THR A 129 10.37 10.82 -13.74
CA THR A 129 8.94 10.64 -13.96
C THR A 129 8.36 9.35 -13.37
N LYS A 130 9.13 8.68 -12.51
CA LYS A 130 8.70 7.48 -11.80
C LYS A 130 8.78 7.67 -10.30
N THR A 131 7.79 7.17 -9.57
CA THR A 131 7.77 7.13 -8.11
C THR A 131 7.46 5.72 -7.64
N ASN A 132 8.32 5.18 -6.79
CA ASN A 132 8.05 3.96 -6.06
C ASN A 132 7.42 4.32 -4.70
N VAL A 133 6.35 3.62 -4.35
CA VAL A 133 5.61 3.81 -3.09
C VAL A 133 5.58 2.49 -2.35
N ILE A 134 5.83 2.52 -1.05
CA ILE A 134 5.70 1.37 -0.16
C ILE A 134 4.89 1.78 1.06
N VAL A 135 3.87 0.97 1.35
CA VAL A 135 3.03 1.12 2.53
C VAL A 135 2.96 -0.22 3.25
N ILE A 136 3.36 -0.26 4.51
CA ILE A 136 3.35 -1.47 5.36
C ILE A 136 2.32 -1.30 6.45
N ASP A 137 1.53 -2.37 6.67
CA ASP A 137 0.41 -2.40 7.62
C ASP A 137 -0.55 -1.21 7.40
N PRO A 138 -1.05 -1.01 6.15
CA PRO A 138 -1.95 0.09 5.85
C PRO A 138 -3.30 -0.09 6.53
N GLU A 139 -3.90 1.00 7.02
CA GLU A 139 -5.33 1.02 7.26
C GLU A 139 -6.08 1.09 5.93
N LEU A 140 -7.29 0.50 5.89
CA LEU A 140 -8.17 0.62 4.74
C LEU A 140 -8.65 2.08 4.59
N GLY A 141 -8.66 2.58 3.37
CA GLY A 141 -8.99 3.96 3.06
C GLY A 141 -7.91 4.64 2.23
N GLU A 142 -7.78 5.96 2.35
CA GLU A 142 -6.83 6.73 1.56
C GLU A 142 -5.38 6.37 1.94
N LEU A 143 -4.58 6.00 0.91
CA LEU A 143 -3.15 5.74 1.05
C LEU A 143 -2.33 7.03 0.87
N PHE A 144 -2.67 7.80 -0.15
CA PHE A 144 -2.03 9.08 -0.44
C PHE A 144 -2.87 9.96 -1.36
N THR A 145 -2.49 11.24 -1.42
CA THR A 145 -2.93 12.21 -2.43
C THR A 145 -1.71 12.74 -3.18
N ALA A 146 -1.79 12.80 -4.51
CA ALA A 146 -0.74 13.33 -5.37
C ALA A 146 -1.00 14.80 -5.75
N THR A 147 0.05 15.53 -6.07
CA THR A 147 -0.05 16.94 -6.56
C THR A 147 -0.52 17.03 -8.00
N SER A 148 -0.35 15.98 -8.80
CA SER A 148 -0.75 15.92 -10.21
C SER A 148 -1.19 14.51 -10.60
N GLU A 149 -1.67 14.36 -11.83
CA GLU A 149 -2.09 13.06 -12.37
C GLU A 149 -0.94 12.05 -12.42
N PHE A 150 -1.27 10.79 -12.23
CA PHE A 150 -0.34 9.66 -12.28
C PHE A 150 -1.04 8.42 -12.85
N GLU A 151 -0.23 7.48 -13.32
CA GLU A 151 -0.65 6.13 -13.71
C GLU A 151 0.08 5.10 -12.84
N ILE A 152 -0.61 4.05 -12.44
CA ILE A 152 -0.01 2.91 -11.75
C ILE A 152 0.49 1.95 -12.82
N THR A 153 1.81 1.79 -12.92
CA THR A 153 2.46 0.93 -13.91
C THR A 153 2.80 -0.45 -13.38
N ASP A 154 2.95 -0.57 -12.06
CA ASP A 154 3.18 -1.84 -11.39
C ASP A 154 2.59 -1.81 -9.97
N MET A 155 2.16 -2.97 -9.47
CA MET A 155 1.46 -3.07 -8.20
C MET A 155 1.63 -4.46 -7.58
N ILE A 156 1.99 -4.48 -6.30
CA ILE A 156 1.93 -5.66 -5.45
C ILE A 156 1.13 -5.32 -4.21
N VAL A 157 0.11 -6.11 -3.90
CA VAL A 157 -0.61 -6.06 -2.62
C VAL A 157 -0.44 -7.41 -1.94
N ALA A 158 -0.06 -7.39 -0.67
CA ALA A 158 0.24 -8.58 0.11
C ALA A 158 -0.60 -8.63 1.39
N ASN A 159 -1.01 -9.82 1.78
CA ASN A 159 -1.49 -10.15 3.12
C ASN A 159 -0.35 -10.72 3.98
N SER A 160 -0.63 -11.34 5.12
CA SER A 160 0.40 -11.94 5.97
C SER A 160 1.10 -13.16 5.35
N LYS A 161 0.58 -13.73 4.26
CA LYS A 161 1.05 -14.99 3.67
C LYS A 161 1.71 -14.80 2.29
N GLY A 162 1.47 -13.66 1.64
CA GLY A 162 2.01 -13.38 0.32
C GLY A 162 1.13 -12.46 -0.52
N ALA A 163 1.43 -12.39 -1.81
CA ALA A 163 0.68 -11.56 -2.75
C ALA A 163 -0.78 -12.03 -2.88
N ILE A 164 -1.69 -11.07 -2.99
CA ILE A 164 -3.12 -11.31 -3.20
C ILE A 164 -3.60 -10.70 -4.50
N ASN A 165 -4.76 -11.18 -4.98
CA ASN A 165 -5.38 -10.58 -6.16
C ASN A 165 -5.72 -9.12 -5.91
N SER A 166 -5.26 -8.24 -6.79
CA SER A 166 -5.50 -6.81 -6.68
C SER A 166 -5.82 -6.20 -8.04
N VAL A 167 -6.69 -5.19 -8.02
CA VAL A 167 -7.10 -4.45 -9.22
C VAL A 167 -7.13 -2.96 -8.92
N VAL A 168 -6.81 -2.14 -9.93
CA VAL A 168 -7.02 -0.70 -9.87
C VAL A 168 -8.35 -0.39 -10.53
N ILE A 169 -9.21 0.34 -9.83
CA ILE A 169 -10.49 0.81 -10.35
C ILE A 169 -10.53 2.33 -10.33
N GLY A 170 -11.08 2.91 -11.41
CA GLY A 170 -11.37 4.34 -11.48
C GLY A 170 -12.58 4.70 -10.61
N GLU A 171 -12.82 5.98 -10.47
CA GLU A 171 -14.01 6.49 -9.79
C GLU A 171 -15.23 6.35 -10.68
N PHE A 172 -16.38 6.04 -10.04
CA PHE A 172 -17.68 6.22 -10.67
C PHE A 172 -17.93 7.72 -10.88
N SER A 173 -18.25 8.12 -12.11
CA SER A 173 -18.63 9.49 -12.38
C SER A 173 -19.87 9.61 -13.25
N LEU A 174 -20.65 10.62 -12.98
CA LEU A 174 -21.83 10.99 -13.76
C LEU A 174 -21.71 12.47 -14.13
N SER A 175 -21.66 12.76 -15.44
CA SER A 175 -21.61 14.15 -15.90
C SER A 175 -22.95 14.87 -15.70
N ASN A 176 -22.91 16.17 -15.65
CA ASN A 176 -24.14 16.96 -15.80
C ASN A 176 -24.73 16.78 -17.20
N ALA A 177 -26.05 16.81 -17.28
CA ALA A 177 -26.74 16.79 -18.56
C ALA A 177 -26.37 18.02 -19.40
N TYR A 178 -25.92 17.81 -20.64
CA TYR A 178 -25.60 18.90 -21.57
C TYR A 178 -26.13 18.60 -22.98
N PRO A 179 -26.76 19.55 -23.65
CA PRO A 179 -27.17 20.89 -23.18
C PRO A 179 -28.29 20.84 -22.14
N ASN A 180 -28.29 21.79 -21.22
CA ASN A 180 -29.37 22.01 -20.27
C ASN A 180 -29.71 23.49 -20.16
N PRO A 181 -30.89 24.00 -20.64
CA PRO A 181 -32.06 23.22 -21.12
C PRO A 181 -31.80 22.48 -22.44
N PHE A 182 -32.44 21.32 -22.58
CA PHE A 182 -32.28 20.48 -23.77
C PHE A 182 -33.29 20.83 -24.89
N ASN A 183 -32.87 20.61 -26.15
CA ASN A 183 -33.75 20.75 -27.34
C ASN A 183 -33.17 19.96 -28.53
N PRO A 184 -33.70 18.85 -28.96
CA PRO A 184 -34.70 17.98 -28.32
C PRO A 184 -34.03 16.88 -27.40
N SER A 185 -32.72 16.87 -27.30
CA SER A 185 -31.99 15.82 -26.53
C SER A 185 -30.90 16.44 -25.65
N THR A 186 -30.54 15.72 -24.63
CA THR A 186 -29.38 15.98 -23.78
C THR A 186 -28.55 14.71 -23.61
N THR A 187 -27.26 14.89 -23.31
CA THR A 187 -26.33 13.76 -23.06
C THR A 187 -25.87 13.81 -21.62
N VAL A 188 -25.77 12.64 -21.02
CA VAL A 188 -25.15 12.40 -19.72
C VAL A 188 -24.10 11.33 -19.91
N GLU A 189 -22.87 11.58 -19.49
CA GLU A 189 -21.79 10.61 -19.52
C GLU A 189 -21.70 9.91 -18.19
N LEU A 190 -21.64 8.57 -18.24
CA LEU A 190 -21.48 7.70 -17.10
C LEU A 190 -20.15 6.96 -17.24
N THR A 191 -19.24 7.17 -16.30
CA THR A 191 -18.02 6.39 -16.21
C THR A 191 -18.19 5.31 -15.13
N LEU A 192 -17.96 4.06 -15.52
CA LEU A 192 -17.99 2.92 -14.60
C LEU A 192 -16.57 2.47 -14.28
N PRO A 193 -16.24 2.24 -13.01
CA PRO A 193 -14.93 1.74 -12.62
C PRO A 193 -14.66 0.29 -13.09
N GLU A 194 -15.71 -0.49 -13.25
CA GLU A 194 -15.67 -1.87 -13.75
C GLU A 194 -16.93 -2.19 -14.54
N ALA A 195 -16.89 -3.23 -15.38
CA ALA A 195 -18.05 -3.66 -16.13
C ALA A 195 -19.17 -4.12 -15.17
N GLY A 196 -20.34 -3.55 -15.30
CA GLY A 196 -21.46 -3.81 -14.41
C GLY A 196 -22.82 -3.48 -15.03
N HIS A 197 -23.87 -3.89 -14.36
CA HIS A 197 -25.24 -3.56 -14.77
C HIS A 197 -25.60 -2.14 -14.31
N VAL A 198 -26.03 -1.31 -15.24
CA VAL A 198 -26.50 0.05 -14.95
C VAL A 198 -27.99 0.14 -15.16
N SER A 199 -28.69 0.76 -14.22
CA SER A 199 -30.10 1.12 -14.34
C SER A 199 -30.23 2.63 -14.29
N VAL A 200 -30.77 3.24 -15.35
CA VAL A 200 -31.05 4.68 -15.43
C VAL A 200 -32.54 4.90 -15.33
N MET A 201 -32.98 5.69 -14.36
CA MET A 201 -34.37 6.06 -14.18
C MET A 201 -34.50 7.57 -14.34
N VAL A 202 -35.45 7.99 -15.17
CA VAL A 202 -35.78 9.41 -15.37
C VAL A 202 -37.14 9.67 -14.71
N TYR A 203 -37.16 10.65 -13.83
CA TYR A 203 -38.38 11.07 -13.13
C TYR A 203 -38.86 12.40 -13.71
N ASN A 204 -40.18 12.52 -13.81
CA ASN A 204 -40.86 13.73 -14.32
C ASN A 204 -41.38 14.58 -13.16
#